data_df4d1e3e555f73f955c88e543c74c299
#
_entry.id   df4d1e3e555f73f955c88e543c74c299
#
_cell.length_a   1.000
_cell.length_b   1.000
_cell.length_c   1.000
_cell.angle_alpha   90.00
_cell.angle_beta   90.00
_cell.angle_gamma   90.00
#
_symmetry.space_group_name_H-M   'P 1'
#
loop_
_entity.id
_entity.type
_entity.pdbx_description
1 polymer ?
#
loop_
_entity_poly.entity_id
_entity_poly.type
_entity_poly.pdbx_seq_one_letter_code
_entity_poly.pdbx_strand_id
1 'polypeptide(L)'
;MSNTLTTAETNTLLSKLVALTHGGDEVSLEMKLLGLLSDFVGPVNNHENAVAIYHLIHLEKQRFSRHTQQQHETNIQLTKAHQQAVMHCFTEGEIGLYQPSNAPHVKLYPIKDFAEKVVSVVEITVPNQEVGSVDAKADTAIGMMLEIYQNFTKLMNDNECDTLTGLLNRKTFDSKINKIITQMRTVAKRKEDKSAQFYYLAIFDIDHFKRVNDNFGHLIGDEVLLMFSQLMKQSFRDSDPLFRFGGEEFVGVFGCNHVNDINTILERFRNKMAQFVFPQAGKVTVSAGYTEIQDFDNSSQLIDRADAALYFAKNHGRNQVACYEHLVATGELQVNKKEGDIELF
;
A
#
# COMPACT_ATOMS: atom_id res chain seq x y z
N MET A 1 -30.29 -1.66 -33.01
CA MET A 1 -30.46 -3.08 -32.62
C MET A 1 -30.10 -3.18 -31.15
N SER A 2 -31.03 -3.63 -30.31
CA SER A 2 -30.80 -3.74 -28.87
C SER A 2 -29.71 -4.81 -28.60
N ASN A 3 -28.53 -4.38 -28.21
CA ASN A 3 -27.52 -5.28 -27.65
C ASN A 3 -27.99 -5.80 -26.28
N THR A 4 -28.97 -6.72 -26.31
CA THR A 4 -29.20 -7.57 -25.13
C THR A 4 -28.10 -8.62 -25.13
N LEU A 5 -27.26 -8.59 -24.08
CA LEU A 5 -26.29 -9.65 -23.82
C LEU A 5 -26.98 -11.01 -23.94
N THR A 6 -26.38 -11.92 -24.66
CA THR A 6 -26.86 -13.31 -24.71
C THR A 6 -26.75 -13.93 -23.30
N THR A 7 -27.54 -14.96 -23.04
CA THR A 7 -27.48 -15.69 -21.76
C THR A 7 -26.05 -16.20 -21.45
N ALA A 8 -25.29 -16.58 -22.47
CA ALA A 8 -23.89 -17.02 -22.33
C ALA A 8 -22.96 -15.86 -21.92
N GLU A 9 -23.11 -14.69 -22.53
CA GLU A 9 -22.34 -13.49 -22.18
C GLU A 9 -22.67 -13.01 -20.77
N THR A 10 -23.94 -13.02 -20.38
CA THR A 10 -24.38 -12.69 -19.02
C THR A 10 -23.80 -13.66 -17.99
N ASN A 11 -23.80 -14.97 -18.25
CA ASN A 11 -23.20 -15.96 -17.36
C ASN A 11 -21.68 -15.80 -17.24
N THR A 12 -21.01 -15.46 -18.35
CA THR A 12 -19.56 -15.17 -18.34
C THR A 12 -19.25 -13.92 -17.51
N LEU A 13 -20.05 -12.86 -17.66
CA LEU A 13 -19.90 -11.63 -16.87
C LEU A 13 -20.13 -11.89 -15.38
N LEU A 14 -21.17 -12.63 -15.03
CA LEU A 14 -21.46 -13.02 -13.65
C LEU A 14 -20.33 -13.86 -13.05
N SER A 15 -19.78 -14.83 -13.80
CA SER A 15 -18.66 -15.65 -13.31
C SER A 15 -17.41 -14.81 -13.03
N LYS A 16 -17.14 -13.78 -13.84
CA LYS A 16 -16.02 -12.84 -13.64
C LYS A 16 -16.27 -11.87 -12.48
N LEU A 17 -17.51 -11.40 -12.31
CA LEU A 17 -17.91 -10.64 -11.12
C LEU A 17 -17.70 -11.45 -9.83
N VAL A 18 -18.07 -12.73 -9.85
CA VAL A 18 -17.80 -13.64 -8.74
C VAL A 18 -16.29 -13.83 -8.56
N ALA A 19 -15.49 -13.91 -9.64
CA ALA A 19 -14.04 -14.03 -9.56
C ALA A 19 -13.36 -12.78 -8.98
N LEU A 20 -13.96 -11.57 -9.12
CA LEU A 20 -13.52 -10.37 -8.39
C LEU A 20 -13.57 -10.58 -6.87
N THR A 21 -14.56 -11.35 -6.38
CA THR A 21 -14.78 -11.55 -4.95
C THR A 21 -13.92 -12.66 -4.33
N HIS A 22 -13.16 -13.42 -5.14
CA HIS A 22 -12.26 -14.47 -4.65
C HIS A 22 -10.86 -13.92 -4.44
N GLY A 23 -10.48 -13.79 -3.21
CA GLY A 23 -9.22 -13.42 -2.59
C GLY A 23 -8.02 -13.06 -3.50
N GLY A 24 -7.21 -12.20 -3.02
CA GLY A 24 -6.00 -11.70 -3.66
C GLY A 24 -5.52 -10.44 -2.95
N ASP A 25 -4.44 -9.87 -3.41
CA ASP A 25 -4.04 -8.52 -3.02
C ASP A 25 -4.73 -7.47 -3.91
N GLU A 26 -4.59 -6.20 -3.53
CA GLU A 26 -5.19 -5.05 -4.24
C GLU A 26 -4.80 -5.03 -5.73
N VAL A 27 -3.54 -5.35 -6.05
CA VAL A 27 -3.04 -5.42 -7.43
C VAL A 27 -3.76 -6.51 -8.23
N SER A 28 -3.96 -7.68 -7.61
CA SER A 28 -4.70 -8.79 -8.24
C SER A 28 -6.16 -8.43 -8.48
N LEU A 29 -6.79 -7.71 -7.53
CA LEU A 29 -8.17 -7.25 -7.65
C LEU A 29 -8.31 -6.21 -8.78
N GLU A 30 -7.36 -5.28 -8.88
CA GLU A 30 -7.31 -4.28 -9.94
C GLU A 30 -7.15 -4.92 -11.33
N MET A 31 -6.26 -5.92 -11.46
CA MET A 31 -6.10 -6.66 -12.72
C MET A 31 -7.36 -7.42 -13.14
N LYS A 32 -8.11 -7.96 -12.17
CA LYS A 32 -9.40 -8.61 -12.42
C LYS A 32 -10.46 -7.61 -12.89
N LEU A 33 -10.49 -6.40 -12.28
CA LEU A 33 -11.37 -5.32 -12.70
C LEU A 33 -11.07 -4.88 -14.14
N LEU A 34 -9.78 -4.65 -14.46
CA LEU A 34 -9.34 -4.32 -15.82
C LEU A 34 -9.78 -5.38 -16.83
N GLY A 35 -9.62 -6.66 -16.49
CA GLY A 35 -10.08 -7.78 -17.31
C GLY A 35 -11.58 -7.77 -17.53
N LEU A 36 -12.35 -7.60 -16.47
CA LEU A 36 -13.81 -7.57 -16.51
C LEU A 36 -14.33 -6.41 -17.37
N LEU A 37 -13.80 -5.20 -17.17
CA LEU A 37 -14.18 -4.01 -17.93
C LEU A 37 -13.76 -4.11 -19.39
N SER A 38 -12.58 -4.63 -19.71
CA SER A 38 -12.11 -4.82 -21.08
C SER A 38 -12.99 -5.80 -21.85
N ASP A 39 -13.41 -6.90 -21.21
CA ASP A 39 -14.33 -7.86 -21.83
C ASP A 39 -15.73 -7.28 -22.02
N PHE A 40 -16.18 -6.43 -21.09
CA PHE A 40 -17.49 -5.77 -21.18
C PHE A 40 -17.53 -4.73 -22.30
N VAL A 41 -16.48 -3.93 -22.44
CA VAL A 41 -16.37 -2.88 -23.48
C VAL A 41 -16.15 -3.49 -24.87
N GLY A 42 -15.43 -4.63 -24.92
CA GLY A 42 -15.04 -5.27 -26.17
C GLY A 42 -13.92 -4.55 -26.92
N PRO A 43 -13.50 -5.06 -28.08
CA PRO A 43 -12.43 -4.48 -28.87
C PRO A 43 -12.86 -3.15 -29.51
N VAL A 44 -12.10 -2.08 -29.24
CA VAL A 44 -12.33 -0.75 -29.83
C VAL A 44 -11.28 -0.47 -30.91
N ASN A 45 -11.63 -0.55 -32.17
CA ASN A 45 -10.89 -0.07 -33.35
C ASN A 45 -9.35 -0.27 -33.28
N ASN A 46 -8.85 -1.49 -33.12
CA ASN A 46 -7.42 -1.84 -33.02
C ASN A 46 -6.65 -1.20 -31.83
N HIS A 47 -7.36 -0.59 -30.86
CA HIS A 47 -6.74 -0.18 -29.59
C HIS A 47 -6.75 -1.35 -28.62
N GLU A 48 -5.56 -1.95 -28.39
CA GLU A 48 -5.35 -3.07 -27.46
C GLU A 48 -5.67 -2.73 -26.00
N ASN A 49 -5.74 -1.44 -25.64
CA ASN A 49 -5.96 -0.94 -24.30
C ASN A 49 -7.17 -0.01 -24.23
N ALA A 50 -8.37 -0.59 -24.35
CA ALA A 50 -9.62 0.16 -24.23
C ALA A 50 -9.92 0.61 -22.79
N VAL A 51 -9.28 0.02 -21.78
CA VAL A 51 -9.46 0.32 -20.35
C VAL A 51 -8.12 0.53 -19.66
N ALA A 52 -8.05 1.56 -18.82
CA ALA A 52 -6.89 1.85 -17.98
C ALA A 52 -7.32 2.37 -16.61
N ILE A 53 -6.49 2.23 -15.60
CA ILE A 53 -6.68 2.83 -14.27
C ILE A 53 -5.52 3.79 -14.00
N TYR A 54 -5.85 4.98 -13.56
CA TYR A 54 -4.89 6.02 -13.16
C TYR A 54 -4.88 6.17 -11.66
N HIS A 55 -3.66 6.19 -11.08
CA HIS A 55 -3.42 6.57 -9.69
C HIS A 55 -2.63 7.85 -9.64
N LEU A 56 -2.99 8.74 -8.73
CA LEU A 56 -2.30 10.01 -8.52
C LEU A 56 -1.09 9.79 -7.60
N ILE A 57 0.13 9.87 -8.16
CA ILE A 57 1.38 9.71 -7.40
C ILE A 57 1.74 10.99 -6.64
N HIS A 58 1.51 12.16 -7.27
CA HIS A 58 1.91 13.44 -6.69
C HIS A 58 0.93 14.53 -7.11
N LEU A 59 0.18 15.06 -6.14
CA LEU A 59 -0.88 16.04 -6.40
C LEU A 59 -0.34 17.36 -6.99
N GLU A 60 0.66 17.98 -6.34
CA GLU A 60 1.20 19.27 -6.80
C GLU A 60 1.87 19.20 -8.17
N LYS A 61 2.54 18.08 -8.48
CA LYS A 61 3.22 17.84 -9.75
C LYS A 61 2.32 17.17 -10.78
N GLN A 62 1.08 16.85 -10.42
CA GLN A 62 0.09 16.13 -11.25
C GLN A 62 0.69 14.92 -11.97
N ARG A 63 1.41 14.08 -11.22
CA ARG A 63 2.01 12.84 -11.73
C ARG A 63 1.10 11.66 -11.50
N PHE A 64 0.98 10.82 -12.52
CA PHE A 64 0.13 9.64 -12.50
C PHE A 64 0.93 8.38 -12.80
N SER A 65 0.48 7.25 -12.25
CA SER A 65 0.73 5.92 -12.82
C SER A 65 -0.49 5.48 -13.61
N ARG A 66 -0.26 4.63 -14.59
CA ARG A 66 -1.30 4.05 -15.45
C ARG A 66 -1.15 2.54 -15.44
N HIS A 67 -2.23 1.84 -15.16
CA HIS A 67 -2.32 0.40 -15.20
C HIS A 67 -3.26 -0.03 -16.31
N THR A 68 -2.82 -0.97 -17.11
CA THR A 68 -3.62 -1.68 -18.11
C THR A 68 -3.47 -3.17 -17.87
N GLN A 69 -4.23 -4.01 -18.59
CA GLN A 69 -4.03 -5.47 -18.50
C GLN A 69 -2.61 -5.94 -18.84
N GLN A 70 -1.89 -5.19 -19.69
CA GLN A 70 -0.60 -5.60 -20.21
C GLN A 70 0.59 -4.89 -19.58
N GLN A 71 0.39 -3.66 -19.07
CA GLN A 71 1.46 -2.78 -18.65
C GLN A 71 1.12 -1.97 -17.41
N HIS A 72 2.13 -1.78 -16.57
CA HIS A 72 2.13 -0.82 -15.48
C HIS A 72 3.19 0.26 -15.79
N GLU A 73 2.74 1.49 -15.98
CA GLU A 73 3.59 2.63 -16.32
C GLU A 73 3.58 3.65 -15.18
N THR A 74 4.76 4.04 -14.71
CA THR A 74 4.91 5.09 -13.69
C THR A 74 5.37 6.39 -14.32
N ASN A 75 4.88 7.53 -13.82
CA ASN A 75 5.23 8.87 -14.31
C ASN A 75 4.91 9.09 -15.80
N ILE A 76 3.75 8.65 -16.26
CA ILE A 76 3.31 8.84 -17.63
C ILE A 76 3.16 10.33 -17.98
N GLN A 77 3.46 10.66 -19.24
CA GLN A 77 3.20 11.98 -19.81
C GLN A 77 1.88 11.95 -20.58
N LEU A 78 0.86 12.58 -20.04
CA LEU A 78 -0.40 12.81 -20.72
C LEU A 78 -0.36 14.12 -21.51
N THR A 79 -1.19 14.22 -22.56
CA THR A 79 -1.42 15.52 -23.19
C THR A 79 -2.06 16.48 -22.18
N LYS A 80 -1.84 17.78 -22.32
CA LYS A 80 -2.37 18.79 -21.37
C LYS A 80 -3.89 18.66 -21.16
N ALA A 81 -4.63 18.46 -22.25
CA ALA A 81 -6.09 18.32 -22.19
C ALA A 81 -6.51 17.01 -21.47
N HIS A 82 -5.83 15.90 -21.73
CA HIS A 82 -6.07 14.62 -21.06
C HIS A 82 -5.75 14.72 -19.56
N GLN A 83 -4.61 15.28 -19.21
CA GLN A 83 -4.20 15.52 -17.83
C GLN A 83 -5.22 16.36 -17.07
N GLN A 84 -5.75 17.43 -17.68
CA GLN A 84 -6.81 18.27 -17.10
C GLN A 84 -8.09 17.48 -16.86
N ALA A 85 -8.51 16.63 -17.80
CA ALA A 85 -9.71 15.81 -17.66
C ALA A 85 -9.55 14.78 -16.52
N VAL A 86 -8.43 14.09 -16.44
CA VAL A 86 -8.11 13.13 -15.36
C VAL A 86 -8.06 13.85 -14.00
N MET A 87 -7.39 15.00 -13.91
CA MET A 87 -7.34 15.80 -12.69
C MET A 87 -8.71 16.29 -12.26
N HIS A 88 -9.54 16.75 -13.19
CA HIS A 88 -10.91 17.18 -12.88
C HIS A 88 -11.72 16.04 -12.28
N CYS A 89 -11.62 14.82 -12.84
CA CYS A 89 -12.27 13.64 -12.28
C CYS A 89 -11.76 13.33 -10.86
N PHE A 90 -10.44 13.50 -10.58
CA PHE A 90 -9.88 13.32 -9.24
C PHE A 90 -10.36 14.37 -8.24
N THR A 91 -10.56 15.63 -8.66
CA THR A 91 -10.94 16.73 -7.74
C THR A 91 -12.44 16.81 -7.50
N GLU A 92 -13.26 16.68 -8.54
CA GLU A 92 -14.72 16.82 -8.44
C GLU A 92 -15.40 15.51 -8.08
N GLY A 93 -14.77 14.36 -8.37
CA GLY A 93 -15.36 13.04 -8.09
C GLY A 93 -16.57 12.72 -8.97
N GLU A 94 -16.65 13.31 -10.14
CA GLU A 94 -17.70 13.12 -11.13
C GLU A 94 -17.20 12.40 -12.38
N ILE A 95 -18.11 11.74 -13.11
CA ILE A 95 -17.79 11.09 -14.39
C ILE A 95 -17.36 12.17 -15.39
N GLY A 96 -16.14 12.04 -15.91
CA GLY A 96 -15.57 12.92 -16.92
C GLY A 96 -15.74 12.39 -18.34
N LEU A 97 -15.82 13.29 -19.32
CA LEU A 97 -15.76 12.97 -20.75
C LEU A 97 -14.60 13.74 -21.37
N TYR A 98 -13.74 13.03 -22.09
CA TYR A 98 -12.62 13.62 -22.82
C TYR A 98 -12.63 13.15 -24.26
N GLN A 99 -12.49 14.08 -25.20
CA GLN A 99 -12.38 13.77 -26.63
C GLN A 99 -11.01 14.16 -27.15
N PRO A 100 -10.11 13.19 -27.40
CA PRO A 100 -8.87 13.46 -28.10
C PRO A 100 -9.12 13.91 -29.54
N SER A 101 -8.25 14.74 -30.09
CA SER A 101 -8.30 15.12 -31.51
C SER A 101 -8.11 13.87 -32.40
N ASN A 102 -9.10 13.55 -33.24
CA ASN A 102 -9.09 12.41 -34.17
C ASN A 102 -9.04 11.01 -33.51
N ALA A 103 -9.49 10.87 -32.28
CA ALA A 103 -9.56 9.59 -31.58
C ALA A 103 -10.97 9.34 -30.98
N PRO A 104 -11.29 8.12 -30.57
CA PRO A 104 -12.53 7.80 -29.88
C PRO A 104 -12.71 8.63 -28.60
N HIS A 105 -13.95 8.80 -28.17
CA HIS A 105 -14.24 9.42 -26.87
C HIS A 105 -13.73 8.56 -25.73
N VAL A 106 -13.35 9.22 -24.65
CA VAL A 106 -12.86 8.60 -23.43
C VAL A 106 -13.75 9.04 -22.28
N LYS A 107 -14.28 8.06 -21.53
CA LYS A 107 -15.00 8.28 -20.27
C LYS A 107 -14.09 7.99 -19.10
N LEU A 108 -14.19 8.83 -18.07
CA LEU A 108 -13.40 8.77 -16.86
C LEU A 108 -14.35 8.55 -15.67
N TYR A 109 -14.15 7.46 -14.94
CA TYR A 109 -14.98 7.10 -13.80
C TYR A 109 -14.15 7.18 -12.51
N PRO A 110 -14.58 7.96 -11.51
CA PRO A 110 -13.85 8.04 -10.25
C PRO A 110 -14.09 6.79 -9.39
N ILE A 111 -13.03 6.29 -8.77
CA ILE A 111 -13.10 5.29 -7.69
C ILE A 111 -12.83 6.01 -6.39
N LYS A 112 -13.74 5.90 -5.42
CA LYS A 112 -13.69 6.60 -4.14
C LYS A 112 -13.38 5.65 -2.99
N ASP A 113 -12.69 6.17 -1.97
CA ASP A 113 -12.48 5.49 -0.69
C ASP A 113 -13.66 5.67 0.28
N PHE A 114 -13.47 5.28 1.54
CA PHE A 114 -14.48 5.46 2.61
C PHE A 114 -14.79 6.92 2.94
N ALA A 115 -13.83 7.82 2.72
CA ALA A 115 -13.98 9.24 2.99
C ALA A 115 -14.54 10.01 1.78
N GLU A 116 -15.12 9.29 0.80
CA GLU A 116 -15.61 9.85 -0.48
C GLU A 116 -14.52 10.54 -1.32
N LYS A 117 -13.24 10.33 -0.97
CA LYS A 117 -12.10 10.87 -1.71
C LYS A 117 -11.79 9.96 -2.90
N VAL A 118 -11.57 10.56 -4.07
CA VAL A 118 -11.15 9.80 -5.26
C VAL A 118 -9.71 9.31 -5.08
N VAL A 119 -9.52 7.99 -5.14
CA VAL A 119 -8.23 7.32 -5.00
C VAL A 119 -7.66 6.86 -6.34
N SER A 120 -8.52 6.58 -7.30
CA SER A 120 -8.14 6.23 -8.66
C SER A 120 -9.22 6.64 -9.67
N VAL A 121 -8.84 6.69 -10.95
CA VAL A 121 -9.75 7.02 -12.06
C VAL A 121 -9.65 5.92 -13.11
N VAL A 122 -10.79 5.31 -13.45
CA VAL A 122 -10.89 4.35 -14.56
C VAL A 122 -11.17 5.08 -15.85
N GLU A 123 -10.32 4.87 -16.84
CA GLU A 123 -10.48 5.35 -18.19
C GLU A 123 -11.05 4.25 -19.07
N ILE A 124 -12.10 4.57 -19.82
CA ILE A 124 -12.73 3.66 -20.79
C ILE A 124 -12.84 4.38 -22.12
N THR A 125 -12.23 3.80 -23.16
CA THR A 125 -12.38 4.28 -24.54
C THR A 125 -13.70 3.79 -25.14
N VAL A 126 -14.52 4.72 -25.64
CA VAL A 126 -15.86 4.45 -26.18
C VAL A 126 -15.83 4.61 -27.71
N PRO A 127 -16.41 3.68 -28.49
CA PRO A 127 -16.50 3.80 -29.94
C PRO A 127 -17.24 5.05 -30.40
N ASN A 128 -16.80 5.68 -31.51
CA ASN A 128 -17.30 6.97 -32.01
C ASN A 128 -18.77 7.01 -32.47
N GLN A 129 -19.54 5.92 -32.44
CA GLN A 129 -20.82 5.88 -33.12
C GLN A 129 -22.07 6.15 -32.27
N GLU A 130 -21.99 6.27 -30.93
CA GLU A 130 -23.20 6.37 -30.12
C GLU A 130 -23.08 7.31 -28.90
N VAL A 131 -23.00 8.60 -29.13
CA VAL A 131 -22.90 9.63 -28.05
C VAL A 131 -24.26 9.90 -27.37
N GLY A 132 -25.34 9.23 -27.70
CA GLY A 132 -26.67 9.68 -27.23
C GLY A 132 -27.63 8.68 -26.59
N SER A 133 -27.55 7.38 -26.81
CA SER A 133 -28.61 6.48 -26.32
C SER A 133 -28.22 5.09 -25.82
N VAL A 134 -27.06 4.57 -26.19
CA VAL A 134 -26.55 3.28 -25.65
C VAL A 134 -25.90 3.45 -24.29
N ASP A 135 -25.60 4.65 -23.95
CA ASP A 135 -24.71 5.08 -22.91
C ASP A 135 -25.23 4.86 -21.47
N ALA A 136 -26.50 5.13 -21.21
CA ALA A 136 -27.02 5.07 -19.83
C ALA A 136 -27.03 3.64 -19.24
N LYS A 137 -27.28 2.61 -20.07
CA LYS A 137 -27.25 1.20 -19.60
C LYS A 137 -25.81 0.71 -19.39
N ALA A 138 -24.91 1.07 -20.31
CA ALA A 138 -23.49 0.74 -20.18
C ALA A 138 -22.87 1.46 -18.96
N ASP A 139 -23.17 2.75 -18.77
CA ASP A 139 -22.73 3.51 -17.60
C ASP A 139 -23.27 2.90 -16.30
N THR A 140 -24.52 2.46 -16.28
CA THR A 140 -25.09 1.78 -15.12
C THR A 140 -24.36 0.47 -14.82
N ALA A 141 -24.07 -0.35 -15.84
CA ALA A 141 -23.37 -1.61 -15.66
C ALA A 141 -21.92 -1.39 -15.19
N ILE A 142 -21.21 -0.43 -15.80
CA ILE A 142 -19.85 -0.04 -15.37
C ILE A 142 -19.88 0.48 -13.92
N GLY A 143 -20.83 1.35 -13.60
CA GLY A 143 -21.01 1.86 -12.23
C GLY A 143 -21.19 0.73 -11.22
N MET A 144 -22.03 -0.27 -11.51
CA MET A 144 -22.21 -1.45 -10.65
C MET A 144 -20.92 -2.27 -10.48
N MET A 145 -20.13 -2.46 -11.56
CA MET A 145 -18.84 -3.17 -11.48
C MET A 145 -17.85 -2.42 -10.61
N LEU A 146 -17.79 -1.10 -10.75
CA LEU A 146 -16.93 -0.24 -9.95
C LEU A 146 -17.36 -0.21 -8.48
N GLU A 147 -18.67 -0.17 -8.21
CA GLU A 147 -19.21 -0.24 -6.84
C GLU A 147 -18.87 -1.58 -6.17
N ILE A 148 -19.00 -2.69 -6.87
CA ILE A 148 -18.58 -4.02 -6.37
C ILE A 148 -17.07 -4.00 -6.07
N TYR A 149 -16.24 -3.48 -6.98
CA TYR A 149 -14.81 -3.36 -6.76
C TYR A 149 -14.49 -2.49 -5.54
N GLN A 150 -15.11 -1.32 -5.41
CA GLN A 150 -14.94 -0.42 -4.26
C GLN A 150 -15.32 -1.10 -2.94
N ASN A 151 -16.46 -1.79 -2.90
CA ASN A 151 -16.91 -2.51 -1.70
C ASN A 151 -15.92 -3.62 -1.32
N PHE A 152 -15.36 -4.33 -2.32
CA PHE A 152 -14.35 -5.36 -2.08
C PHE A 152 -13.03 -4.77 -1.58
N THR A 153 -12.55 -3.69 -2.19
CA THR A 153 -11.35 -2.98 -1.74
C THR A 153 -11.52 -2.47 -0.31
N LYS A 154 -12.72 -1.97 0.01
CA LYS A 154 -13.09 -1.56 1.37
C LYS A 154 -12.97 -2.73 2.36
N LEU A 155 -13.61 -3.86 2.06
CA LEU A 155 -13.56 -5.06 2.90
C LEU A 155 -12.13 -5.61 3.07
N MET A 156 -11.31 -5.52 2.03
CA MET A 156 -9.89 -5.91 2.11
C MET A 156 -9.12 -4.98 3.02
N ASN A 157 -9.27 -3.67 2.87
CA ASN A 157 -8.62 -2.67 3.72
C ASN A 157 -9.02 -2.83 5.20
N ASP A 158 -10.30 -3.08 5.50
CA ASP A 158 -10.77 -3.36 6.86
C ASP A 158 -10.11 -4.60 7.47
N ASN A 159 -9.77 -5.60 6.65
CA ASN A 159 -9.05 -6.80 7.09
C ASN A 159 -7.53 -6.62 7.17
N GLU A 160 -6.94 -5.71 6.37
CA GLU A 160 -5.49 -5.52 6.29
C GLU A 160 -4.98 -4.40 7.19
N CYS A 161 -5.83 -3.43 7.57
CA CYS A 161 -5.43 -2.27 8.35
C CYS A 161 -5.90 -2.31 9.81
N ASP A 162 -5.18 -1.59 10.66
CA ASP A 162 -5.59 -1.25 12.02
C ASP A 162 -6.62 -0.12 11.99
N THR A 163 -7.77 -0.32 12.61
CA THR A 163 -8.91 0.59 12.54
C THR A 163 -8.67 1.96 13.17
N LEU A 164 -7.78 2.06 14.16
CA LEU A 164 -7.44 3.32 14.78
C LEU A 164 -6.46 4.13 13.91
N THR A 165 -5.36 3.51 13.48
CA THR A 165 -4.23 4.23 12.87
C THR A 165 -4.25 4.23 11.34
N GLY A 166 -5.00 3.32 10.73
CA GLY A 166 -5.00 3.10 9.29
C GLY A 166 -3.64 2.68 8.73
N LEU A 167 -2.75 2.13 9.57
CA LEU A 167 -1.57 1.39 9.16
C LEU A 167 -1.95 -0.08 8.95
N LEU A 168 -1.11 -0.83 8.26
CA LEU A 168 -1.31 -2.27 8.13
C LEU A 168 -1.35 -2.93 9.53
N ASN A 169 -2.18 -3.94 9.68
CA ASN A 169 -2.27 -4.66 10.94
C ASN A 169 -1.27 -5.83 11.00
N ARG A 170 -1.11 -6.42 12.20
CA ARG A 170 -0.22 -7.56 12.42
C ARG A 170 -0.54 -8.76 11.52
N LYS A 171 -1.81 -9.00 11.21
CA LYS A 171 -2.24 -10.14 10.38
C LYS A 171 -1.70 -10.05 8.95
N THR A 172 -1.57 -8.84 8.43
CA THR A 172 -1.08 -8.58 7.07
C THR A 172 0.45 -8.72 6.95
N PHE A 173 1.15 -8.64 8.08
CA PHE A 173 2.62 -8.63 8.13
C PHE A 173 3.26 -9.85 7.47
N ASP A 174 2.85 -11.06 7.85
CA ASP A 174 3.45 -12.31 7.34
C ASP A 174 3.35 -12.41 5.81
N SER A 175 2.20 -12.03 5.25
CA SER A 175 1.98 -12.00 3.80
C SER A 175 2.92 -11.03 3.09
N LYS A 176 3.05 -9.80 3.61
CA LYS A 176 3.91 -8.75 3.03
C LYS A 176 5.40 -9.11 3.12
N ILE A 177 5.87 -9.65 4.27
CA ILE A 177 7.25 -10.09 4.45
C ILE A 177 7.59 -11.24 3.50
N ASN A 178 6.75 -12.25 3.40
CA ASN A 178 6.97 -13.38 2.48
C ASN A 178 7.05 -12.93 1.02
N LYS A 179 6.27 -11.93 0.63
CA LYS A 179 6.32 -11.32 -0.71
C LYS A 179 7.68 -10.65 -0.95
N ILE A 180 8.18 -9.86 0.00
CA ILE A 180 9.49 -9.18 -0.08
C ILE A 180 10.61 -10.21 -0.19
N ILE A 181 10.65 -11.22 0.69
CA ILE A 181 11.67 -12.28 0.66
C ILE A 181 11.63 -13.05 -0.67
N THR A 182 10.45 -13.34 -1.19
CA THR A 182 10.29 -14.00 -2.50
C THR A 182 10.83 -13.14 -3.64
N GLN A 183 10.58 -11.84 -3.60
CA GLN A 183 11.13 -10.89 -4.57
C GLN A 183 12.66 -10.84 -4.50
N MET A 184 13.26 -10.75 -3.30
CA MET A 184 14.71 -10.80 -3.09
C MET A 184 15.33 -12.06 -3.73
N ARG A 185 14.75 -13.25 -3.49
CA ARG A 185 15.18 -14.51 -4.11
C ARG A 185 15.10 -14.50 -5.63
N THR A 186 14.10 -13.83 -6.19
CA THR A 186 13.88 -13.76 -7.64
C THR A 186 14.88 -12.81 -8.31
N VAL A 187 15.17 -11.67 -7.69
CA VAL A 187 16.15 -10.69 -8.17
C VAL A 187 17.57 -11.26 -8.06
N ALA A 188 17.91 -11.94 -6.98
CA ALA A 188 19.21 -12.59 -6.80
C ALA A 188 19.52 -13.64 -7.90
N LYS A 189 18.50 -14.28 -8.48
CA LYS A 189 18.65 -15.23 -9.60
C LYS A 189 18.86 -14.55 -10.95
N ARG A 190 18.44 -13.30 -11.13
CA ARG A 190 18.63 -12.52 -12.36
C ARG A 190 19.89 -11.66 -12.23
N LYS A 191 21.06 -12.26 -12.45
CA LYS A 191 22.40 -11.67 -12.26
C LYS A 191 22.74 -10.38 -13.04
N GLU A 192 21.82 -9.74 -13.71
CA GLU A 192 22.08 -8.60 -14.60
C GLU A 192 21.69 -7.21 -14.02
N ASP A 193 20.96 -7.14 -12.93
CA ASP A 193 20.55 -5.82 -12.35
C ASP A 193 21.45 -5.43 -11.18
N LYS A 194 22.27 -4.38 -11.41
CA LYS A 194 23.36 -3.92 -10.55
C LYS A 194 22.96 -3.06 -9.34
N SER A 195 21.70 -2.98 -8.95
CA SER A 195 21.32 -2.30 -7.72
C SER A 195 20.96 -3.33 -6.66
N ALA A 196 21.94 -3.72 -5.85
CA ALA A 196 21.66 -4.47 -4.64
C ALA A 196 20.76 -3.61 -3.75
N GLN A 197 19.51 -3.99 -3.59
CA GLN A 197 18.58 -3.35 -2.67
C GLN A 197 18.62 -4.12 -1.36
N PHE A 198 18.99 -3.43 -0.27
CA PHE A 198 19.00 -3.98 1.09
C PHE A 198 17.61 -3.74 1.71
N TYR A 199 17.09 -4.73 2.40
CA TYR A 199 15.83 -4.61 3.12
C TYR A 199 16.06 -4.74 4.61
N TYR A 200 15.35 -3.92 5.39
CA TYR A 200 15.44 -3.89 6.85
C TYR A 200 14.06 -3.92 7.46
N LEU A 201 13.94 -4.61 8.59
CA LEU A 201 12.78 -4.58 9.45
C LEU A 201 13.12 -3.79 10.71
N ALA A 202 12.28 -2.81 11.07
CA ALA A 202 12.41 -2.08 12.33
C ALA A 202 11.12 -2.20 13.15
N ILE A 203 11.28 -2.42 14.45
CA ILE A 203 10.21 -2.35 15.45
C ILE A 203 10.37 -1.05 16.22
N PHE A 204 9.27 -0.32 16.38
CA PHE A 204 9.19 0.92 17.13
C PHE A 204 8.25 0.74 18.31
N ASP A 205 8.60 1.35 19.44
CA ASP A 205 7.74 1.36 20.63
C ASP A 205 7.76 2.75 21.24
N ILE A 206 6.59 3.27 21.56
CA ILE A 206 6.42 4.61 22.14
C ILE A 206 6.86 4.58 23.60
N ASP A 207 7.94 5.31 23.90
CA ASP A 207 8.52 5.32 25.23
C ASP A 207 7.52 5.81 26.29
N HIS A 208 7.36 5.01 27.34
CA HIS A 208 6.49 5.32 28.47
C HIS A 208 5.02 5.53 28.13
N PHE A 209 4.50 4.91 27.05
CA PHE A 209 3.12 5.09 26.62
C PHE A 209 2.08 4.75 27.70
N LYS A 210 2.35 3.73 28.53
CA LYS A 210 1.52 3.43 29.69
C LYS A 210 1.33 4.64 30.60
N ARG A 211 2.37 5.46 30.83
CA ARG A 211 2.28 6.68 31.65
C ARG A 211 1.38 7.75 30.99
N VAL A 212 1.35 7.79 29.67
CA VAL A 212 0.39 8.68 28.94
C VAL A 212 -1.02 8.24 29.26
N ASN A 213 -1.32 6.94 29.13
CA ASN A 213 -2.65 6.41 29.47
C ASN A 213 -3.02 6.63 30.96
N ASP A 214 -2.09 6.36 31.87
CA ASP A 214 -2.31 6.47 33.30
C ASP A 214 -2.54 7.93 33.74
N ASN A 215 -1.87 8.91 33.10
CA ASN A 215 -1.96 10.33 33.45
C ASN A 215 -3.10 11.08 32.75
N PHE A 216 -3.41 10.72 31.50
CA PHE A 216 -4.30 11.50 30.63
C PHE A 216 -5.52 10.69 30.13
N GLY A 217 -5.55 9.39 30.42
CA GLY A 217 -6.62 8.49 29.96
C GLY A 217 -6.40 7.93 28.55
N HIS A 218 -7.12 6.86 28.24
CA HIS A 218 -6.98 6.12 26.97
C HIS A 218 -7.31 6.95 25.72
N LEU A 219 -8.23 7.93 25.84
CA LEU A 219 -8.59 8.78 24.71
C LEU A 219 -7.38 9.61 24.22
N ILE A 220 -6.59 10.15 25.15
CA ILE A 220 -5.36 10.88 24.81
C ILE A 220 -4.27 9.92 24.34
N GLY A 221 -4.22 8.70 24.88
CA GLY A 221 -3.38 7.65 24.36
C GLY A 221 -3.68 7.32 22.89
N ASP A 222 -4.96 7.22 22.54
CA ASP A 222 -5.40 6.99 21.15
C ASP A 222 -5.02 8.16 20.23
N GLU A 223 -5.13 9.42 20.70
CA GLU A 223 -4.64 10.58 19.95
C GLU A 223 -3.13 10.53 19.72
N VAL A 224 -2.34 10.10 20.71
CA VAL A 224 -0.89 9.91 20.55
C VAL A 224 -0.60 8.84 19.51
N LEU A 225 -1.30 7.70 19.52
CA LEU A 225 -1.16 6.64 18.52
C LEU A 225 -1.50 7.13 17.10
N LEU A 226 -2.57 7.88 16.95
CA LEU A 226 -2.99 8.49 15.68
C LEU A 226 -1.92 9.44 15.15
N MET A 227 -1.42 10.36 15.99
CA MET A 227 -0.39 11.32 15.60
C MET A 227 0.93 10.61 15.27
N PHE A 228 1.30 9.59 16.06
CA PHE A 228 2.48 8.76 15.80
C PHE A 228 2.41 8.13 14.41
N SER A 229 1.28 7.50 14.08
CA SER A 229 1.07 6.87 12.78
C SER A 229 1.12 7.88 11.63
N GLN A 230 0.59 9.08 11.80
CA GLN A 230 0.70 10.16 10.82
C GLN A 230 2.14 10.64 10.63
N LEU A 231 2.90 10.77 11.72
CA LEU A 231 4.31 11.12 11.66
C LEU A 231 5.14 10.04 10.95
N MET A 232 4.81 8.75 11.14
CA MET A 232 5.40 7.65 10.36
C MET A 232 5.11 7.82 8.87
N LYS A 233 3.84 7.95 8.48
CA LYS A 233 3.42 8.13 7.07
C LYS A 233 4.09 9.34 6.40
N GLN A 234 4.31 10.44 7.14
CA GLN A 234 5.00 11.63 6.63
C GLN A 234 6.53 11.49 6.56
N SER A 235 7.11 10.56 7.29
CA SER A 235 8.57 10.41 7.42
C SER A 235 9.15 9.34 6.53
N PHE A 236 8.36 8.32 6.22
CA PHE A 236 8.72 7.19 5.39
C PHE A 236 8.05 7.28 4.02
N ARG A 237 8.48 6.46 3.07
CA ARG A 237 7.95 6.45 1.70
C ARG A 237 6.65 5.65 1.65
N ASP A 238 5.78 5.95 0.70
CA ASP A 238 4.56 5.15 0.45
C ASP A 238 4.87 3.69 0.10
N SER A 239 6.09 3.43 -0.43
CA SER A 239 6.58 2.08 -0.73
C SER A 239 7.07 1.30 0.50
N ASP A 240 7.24 1.96 1.64
CA ASP A 240 7.70 1.34 2.88
C ASP A 240 6.49 0.83 3.67
N PRO A 241 6.23 -0.50 3.75
CA PRO A 241 5.10 -1.02 4.52
C PRO A 241 5.24 -0.68 6.00
N LEU A 242 4.20 -0.05 6.55
CA LEU A 242 4.12 0.35 7.95
C LEU A 242 2.96 -0.39 8.62
N PHE A 243 3.21 -0.96 9.80
CA PHE A 243 2.26 -1.81 10.52
C PHE A 243 2.08 -1.31 11.95
N ARG A 244 0.87 -1.51 12.49
CA ARG A 244 0.66 -1.53 13.94
C ARG A 244 0.49 -2.96 14.40
N PHE A 245 1.38 -3.41 15.29
CA PHE A 245 1.37 -4.80 15.79
C PHE A 245 0.39 -4.98 16.96
N GLY A 246 0.17 -3.93 17.73
CA GLY A 246 -0.77 -3.89 18.84
C GLY A 246 -0.32 -2.88 19.89
N GLY A 247 -1.24 -2.39 20.73
CA GLY A 247 -0.90 -1.41 21.73
C GLY A 247 -0.11 -0.23 21.19
N GLU A 248 1.12 -0.09 21.64
CA GLU A 248 2.08 0.97 21.33
C GLU A 248 3.22 0.53 20.39
N GLU A 249 3.13 -0.70 19.83
CA GLU A 249 4.16 -1.29 18.98
C GLU A 249 3.83 -1.13 17.50
N PHE A 250 4.82 -0.62 16.75
CA PHE A 250 4.74 -0.41 15.31
C PHE A 250 5.91 -1.10 14.62
N VAL A 251 5.72 -1.48 13.37
CA VAL A 251 6.75 -2.12 12.55
C VAL A 251 6.84 -1.40 11.21
N GLY A 252 8.04 -1.28 10.67
CA GLY A 252 8.26 -0.78 9.33
C GLY A 252 9.23 -1.67 8.57
N VAL A 253 9.05 -1.79 7.25
CA VAL A 253 9.97 -2.48 6.37
C VAL A 253 10.50 -1.49 5.34
N PHE A 254 11.82 -1.41 5.21
CA PHE A 254 12.50 -0.35 4.48
C PHE A 254 13.43 -0.92 3.42
N GLY A 255 13.26 -0.47 2.18
CA GLY A 255 14.20 -0.75 1.09
C GLY A 255 15.26 0.35 0.97
N CYS A 256 16.54 -0.02 1.06
CA CYS A 256 17.68 0.90 1.02
C CYS A 256 18.63 0.55 -0.13
N ASN A 257 19.27 1.56 -0.72
CA ASN A 257 20.30 1.36 -1.74
C ASN A 257 21.69 1.10 -1.12
N HIS A 258 21.91 1.59 0.10
CA HIS A 258 23.17 1.40 0.83
C HIS A 258 22.88 0.93 2.26
N VAL A 259 23.80 0.12 2.81
CA VAL A 259 23.68 -0.50 4.14
C VAL A 259 23.51 0.56 5.26
N ASN A 260 24.14 1.73 5.13
CA ASN A 260 24.09 2.76 6.17
C ASN A 260 22.86 3.68 6.09
N ASP A 261 22.06 3.59 5.03
CA ASP A 261 20.91 4.48 4.83
C ASP A 261 19.83 4.27 5.90
N ILE A 262 19.63 3.03 6.33
CA ILE A 262 18.58 2.68 7.30
C ILE A 262 18.75 3.40 8.63
N ASN A 263 19.97 3.44 9.19
CA ASN A 263 20.20 4.11 10.46
C ASN A 263 19.88 5.61 10.36
N THR A 264 20.25 6.24 9.26
CA THR A 264 19.95 7.67 9.00
C THR A 264 18.44 7.91 8.90
N ILE A 265 17.71 7.01 8.24
CA ILE A 265 16.24 7.08 8.07
C ILE A 265 15.55 6.97 9.43
N LEU A 266 15.93 5.98 10.24
CA LEU A 266 15.33 5.74 11.55
C LEU A 266 15.68 6.83 12.57
N GLU A 267 16.93 7.30 12.60
CA GLU A 267 17.37 8.41 13.46
C GLU A 267 16.68 9.73 13.11
N ARG A 268 16.44 9.99 11.82
CA ARG A 268 15.65 11.15 11.40
C ARG A 268 14.23 11.09 11.97
N PHE A 269 13.59 9.92 11.91
CA PHE A 269 12.26 9.73 12.46
C PHE A 269 12.26 9.89 13.99
N ARG A 270 13.18 9.22 14.70
CA ARG A 270 13.34 9.34 16.15
C ARG A 270 13.53 10.81 16.59
N ASN A 271 14.38 11.55 15.87
CA ASN A 271 14.61 12.97 16.15
C ASN A 271 13.34 13.82 15.91
N LYS A 272 12.58 13.54 14.85
CA LYS A 272 11.33 14.20 14.57
C LYS A 272 10.32 13.97 15.71
N MET A 273 10.23 12.72 16.20
CA MET A 273 9.40 12.36 17.34
C MET A 273 9.79 13.10 18.61
N ALA A 274 11.08 13.13 18.95
CA ALA A 274 11.60 13.80 20.15
C ALA A 274 11.36 15.33 20.14
N GLN A 275 11.23 15.92 18.95
CA GLN A 275 10.94 17.37 18.78
C GLN A 275 9.44 17.66 18.71
N PHE A 276 8.62 16.69 18.37
CA PHE A 276 7.18 16.88 18.26
C PHE A 276 6.54 17.04 19.64
N VAL A 277 5.63 18.02 19.76
CA VAL A 277 4.90 18.27 21.00
C VAL A 277 3.48 17.77 20.78
N PHE A 278 3.13 16.67 21.42
CA PHE A 278 1.79 16.12 21.39
C PHE A 278 0.84 17.00 22.21
N PRO A 279 -0.35 17.33 21.70
CA PRO A 279 -1.37 18.00 22.51
C PRO A 279 -1.60 17.22 23.79
N GLN A 280 -1.68 17.90 24.93
CA GLN A 280 -1.89 17.36 26.29
C GLN A 280 -0.77 16.42 26.80
N ALA A 281 -0.28 15.46 26.02
CA ALA A 281 0.79 14.53 26.44
C ALA A 281 2.20 15.15 26.45
N GLY A 282 2.40 16.28 25.76
CA GLY A 282 3.68 16.96 25.69
C GLY A 282 4.71 16.21 24.84
N LYS A 283 5.94 16.07 25.33
CA LYS A 283 7.00 15.37 24.62
C LYS A 283 6.93 13.87 24.86
N VAL A 284 6.83 13.12 23.80
CA VAL A 284 6.84 11.65 23.77
C VAL A 284 7.98 11.22 22.85
N THR A 285 8.77 10.23 23.27
CA THR A 285 9.89 9.69 22.47
C THR A 285 9.58 8.29 21.98
N VAL A 286 10.43 7.76 21.13
CA VAL A 286 10.33 6.42 20.56
C VAL A 286 11.68 5.71 20.64
N SER A 287 11.66 4.45 21.02
CA SER A 287 12.78 3.54 20.86
C SER A 287 12.55 2.64 19.67
N ALA A 288 13.61 2.31 18.93
CA ALA A 288 13.55 1.42 17.79
C ALA A 288 14.67 0.38 17.80
N GLY A 289 14.33 -0.85 17.40
CA GLY A 289 15.29 -1.90 17.12
C GLY A 289 15.12 -2.37 15.67
N TYR A 290 16.21 -2.59 14.94
CA TYR A 290 16.14 -3.04 13.57
C TYR A 290 17.15 -4.14 13.23
N THR A 291 16.83 -4.91 12.19
CA THR A 291 17.66 -5.99 11.63
C THR A 291 17.60 -6.01 10.11
N GLU A 292 18.64 -6.50 9.48
CA GLU A 292 18.67 -6.76 8.04
C GLU A 292 17.80 -7.98 7.68
N ILE A 293 17.07 -7.91 6.57
CA ILE A 293 16.28 -9.02 6.03
C ILE A 293 17.16 -9.81 5.07
N GLN A 294 17.32 -11.11 5.31
CA GLN A 294 18.02 -12.03 4.45
C GLN A 294 17.04 -12.91 3.64
N ASP A 295 17.46 -13.40 2.50
CA ASP A 295 16.60 -14.21 1.63
C ASP A 295 16.18 -15.56 2.20
N PHE A 296 16.87 -16.03 3.25
CA PHE A 296 16.57 -17.27 3.98
C PHE A 296 15.78 -17.07 5.27
N ASP A 297 15.49 -15.83 5.66
CA ASP A 297 14.74 -15.52 6.88
C ASP A 297 13.27 -15.96 6.80
N ASN A 298 12.64 -16.03 7.97
CA ASN A 298 11.20 -16.06 8.16
C ASN A 298 10.76 -14.89 9.06
N SER A 299 9.47 -14.60 9.06
CA SER A 299 8.90 -13.46 9.79
C SER A 299 9.18 -13.50 11.30
N SER A 300 9.14 -14.69 11.92
CA SER A 300 9.40 -14.84 13.36
C SER A 300 10.83 -14.49 13.73
N GLN A 301 11.81 -14.98 12.96
CA GLN A 301 13.24 -14.69 13.22
C GLN A 301 13.55 -13.19 13.05
N LEU A 302 12.92 -12.53 12.08
CA LEU A 302 13.06 -11.10 11.87
C LEU A 302 12.54 -10.30 13.06
N ILE A 303 11.36 -10.67 13.55
CA ILE A 303 10.75 -10.04 14.73
C ILE A 303 11.64 -10.28 15.97
N ASP A 304 12.08 -11.51 16.21
CA ASP A 304 12.92 -11.84 17.37
C ASP A 304 14.21 -11.02 17.40
N ARG A 305 14.88 -10.84 16.25
CA ARG A 305 16.11 -10.04 16.15
C ARG A 305 15.86 -8.55 16.39
N ALA A 306 14.84 -7.99 15.73
CA ALA A 306 14.50 -6.58 15.88
C ALA A 306 14.02 -6.26 17.31
N ASP A 307 13.25 -7.17 17.93
CA ASP A 307 12.79 -7.04 19.31
C ASP A 307 13.95 -7.08 20.31
N ALA A 308 14.93 -7.97 20.11
CA ALA A 308 16.14 -8.00 20.94
C ALA A 308 16.90 -6.65 20.87
N ALA A 309 17.00 -6.04 19.70
CA ALA A 309 17.62 -4.72 19.55
C ALA A 309 16.76 -3.62 20.19
N LEU A 310 15.43 -3.66 20.04
CA LEU A 310 14.52 -2.73 20.71
C LEU A 310 14.61 -2.82 22.24
N TYR A 311 14.65 -4.06 22.75
CA TYR A 311 14.82 -4.28 24.20
C TYR A 311 16.13 -3.69 24.72
N PHE A 312 17.21 -3.84 23.95
CA PHE A 312 18.47 -3.15 24.26
C PHE A 312 18.30 -1.63 24.33
N ALA A 313 17.66 -1.03 23.32
CA ALA A 313 17.41 0.40 23.28
C ALA A 313 16.60 0.88 24.49
N LYS A 314 15.54 0.15 24.88
CA LYS A 314 14.70 0.46 26.06
C LYS A 314 15.49 0.42 27.37
N ASN A 315 16.43 -0.50 27.51
CA ASN A 315 17.23 -0.67 28.75
C ASN A 315 18.43 0.29 28.83
N HIS A 316 18.88 0.86 27.71
CA HIS A 316 20.02 1.75 27.65
C HIS A 316 19.64 3.23 27.49
N GLY A 317 18.50 3.63 28.06
CA GLY A 317 18.12 5.04 28.16
C GLY A 317 16.94 5.46 27.29
N ARG A 318 16.38 4.57 26.46
CA ARG A 318 15.28 4.86 25.52
C ARG A 318 15.65 5.93 24.50
N ASN A 319 14.68 6.41 23.73
CA ASN A 319 14.84 7.47 22.73
C ASN A 319 16.08 7.24 21.85
N GLN A 320 16.25 6.04 21.33
CA GLN A 320 17.40 5.63 20.52
C GLN A 320 17.04 4.53 19.52
N VAL A 321 17.89 4.35 18.53
CA VAL A 321 17.79 3.32 17.51
C VAL A 321 18.95 2.33 17.72
N ALA A 322 18.64 1.04 17.75
CA ALA A 322 19.62 -0.03 17.94
C ALA A 322 19.59 -1.01 16.74
N CYS A 323 20.79 -1.39 16.28
CA CYS A 323 20.98 -2.36 15.20
C CYS A 323 21.34 -3.73 15.77
N TYR A 324 20.56 -4.75 15.48
CA TYR A 324 20.81 -6.11 15.97
C TYR A 324 22.22 -6.62 15.58
N GLU A 325 22.57 -6.50 14.30
CA GLU A 325 23.86 -6.99 13.78
C GLU A 325 25.04 -6.27 14.45
N HIS A 326 24.89 -4.98 14.71
CA HIS A 326 25.93 -4.21 15.41
C HIS A 326 26.10 -4.67 16.87
N LEU A 327 24.99 -4.85 17.59
CA LEU A 327 25.01 -5.30 18.98
C LEU A 327 25.61 -6.70 19.14
N VAL A 328 25.36 -7.58 18.18
CA VAL A 328 26.00 -8.91 18.14
C VAL A 328 27.50 -8.79 17.87
N ALA A 329 27.88 -7.95 16.90
CA ALA A 329 29.30 -7.76 16.53
C ALA A 329 30.12 -7.14 17.66
N THR A 330 29.53 -6.26 18.49
CA THR A 330 30.19 -5.65 19.67
C THR A 330 30.11 -6.53 20.91
N GLY A 331 29.38 -7.65 20.87
CA GLY A 331 29.20 -8.56 22.01
C GLY A 331 28.21 -8.07 23.06
N GLU A 332 27.46 -7.02 22.77
CA GLU A 332 26.42 -6.48 23.65
C GLU A 332 25.13 -7.33 23.65
N LEU A 333 24.91 -8.09 22.58
CA LEU A 333 23.90 -9.15 22.50
C LEU A 333 24.58 -10.51 22.23
N GLN A 334 24.20 -11.51 23.00
CA GLN A 334 24.58 -12.91 22.71
C GLN A 334 23.54 -13.55 21.80
N VAL A 335 23.98 -14.16 20.70
CA VAL A 335 23.11 -14.97 19.86
C VAL A 335 22.77 -16.25 20.63
N ASN A 336 21.59 -16.31 21.23
CA ASN A 336 21.04 -17.56 21.74
C ASN A 336 20.72 -18.46 20.54
N LYS A 337 21.65 -19.32 20.13
CA LYS A 337 21.33 -20.51 19.35
C LYS A 337 20.43 -21.38 20.22
N LYS A 338 19.13 -21.31 20.01
CA LYS A 338 18.25 -22.42 20.39
C LYS A 338 18.67 -23.58 19.48
N GLU A 339 19.57 -24.42 19.92
CA GLU A 339 19.72 -25.77 19.38
C GLU A 339 18.37 -26.44 19.57
N GLY A 340 17.67 -26.67 18.47
CA GLY A 340 16.44 -27.46 18.49
C GLY A 340 16.82 -28.88 18.81
N ASP A 341 16.67 -29.30 20.07
CA ASP A 341 16.53 -30.69 20.43
C ASP A 341 15.22 -31.20 19.77
N ILE A 342 15.38 -31.85 18.64
CA ILE A 342 14.30 -32.67 18.05
C ILE A 342 14.28 -33.94 18.93
N GLU A 343 13.50 -33.94 19.99
CA GLU A 343 13.04 -35.20 20.62
C GLU A 343 12.01 -35.80 19.67
N LEU A 344 12.47 -36.81 18.91
CA LEU A 344 11.62 -37.72 18.15
C LEU A 344 10.94 -38.65 19.20
N PHE A 345 9.63 -38.45 19.40
CA PHE A 345 8.74 -39.46 19.95
C PHE A 345 7.88 -40.08 18.88
#